data_2bf28316fbf9b91d6ddd5de8fc9a59ae
#
_entry.id   2bf28316fbf9b91d6ddd5de8fc9a59ae
#
_cell.length_a   1.000
_cell.length_b   1.000
_cell.length_c   1.000
_cell.angle_alpha   90.00
_cell.angle_beta   90.00
_cell.angle_gamma   90.00
#
_symmetry.space_group_name_H-M   'P 1'
#
loop_
_entity.id
_entity.type
_entity.pdbx_description
1 polymer ?
#
loop_
_entity_poly.entity_id
_entity_poly.type
_entity_poly.pdbx_seq_one_letter_code
_entity_poly.pdbx_strand_id
1 'polypeptide(L)'
;MGDLKPRMATWIALLRGVGGGIRPLPMRDLTPALEGIGLKDVRTYIQSGNVVFSSAKSATRLAGEIERCIDKKFGFHSTTFVLSAGELRRAAAGNPFPQADQAPQTLHLFFLAKPAKAAQLDAMNEIKTKSEQFVLTSKVFYFYAPDGFGISKLAAKAERLLGVDTTARNWRTVGNLLELAKE
;
A
#
# COMPACT_ATOMS: atom_id res chain seq x y z
N MET A 1 12.19 6.20 38.36
CA MET A 1 11.28 6.28 37.22
C MET A 1 12.04 5.77 36.01
N GLY A 2 11.76 4.53 35.61
CA GLY A 2 12.46 3.95 34.47
C GLY A 2 11.99 4.61 33.17
N ASP A 3 12.92 5.14 32.40
CA ASP A 3 12.69 5.60 31.02
C ASP A 3 12.23 4.37 30.19
N LEU A 4 10.91 4.25 30.02
CA LEU A 4 10.35 3.33 29.03
C LEU A 4 10.79 3.83 27.66
N LYS A 5 11.89 3.26 27.13
CA LYS A 5 12.28 3.50 25.74
C LYS A 5 11.05 3.26 24.85
N PRO A 6 10.69 4.21 23.98
CA PRO A 6 9.53 4.05 23.10
C PRO A 6 9.69 2.76 22.30
N ARG A 7 8.66 1.89 22.35
CA ARG A 7 8.68 0.57 21.72
C ARG A 7 8.75 0.73 20.20
N MET A 8 9.84 0.26 19.62
CA MET A 8 9.96 0.18 18.16
C MET A 8 8.90 -0.78 17.60
N ALA A 9 8.24 -0.36 16.55
CA ALA A 9 7.27 -1.18 15.83
C ALA A 9 7.69 -1.27 14.36
N THR A 10 7.32 -2.38 13.70
CA THR A 10 7.54 -2.57 12.27
C THR A 10 6.39 -1.94 11.49
N TRP A 11 6.75 -1.10 10.54
CA TRP A 11 5.86 -0.35 9.67
C TRP A 11 6.10 -0.65 8.22
N ILE A 12 5.07 -0.51 7.41
CA ILE A 12 5.12 -0.59 5.96
C ILE A 12 4.66 0.76 5.39
N ALA A 13 5.49 1.39 4.55
CA ALA A 13 5.11 2.55 3.77
C ALA A 13 4.89 2.14 2.32
N LEU A 14 3.72 2.51 1.80
CA LEU A 14 3.34 2.34 0.41
C LEU A 14 3.29 3.71 -0.25
N LEU A 15 4.26 4.00 -1.11
CA LEU A 15 4.36 5.27 -1.82
C LEU A 15 3.47 5.23 -3.06
N ARG A 16 2.68 6.28 -3.24
CA ARG A 16 1.78 6.39 -4.39
C ARG A 16 2.47 7.05 -5.59
N GLY A 17 2.22 6.51 -6.79
CA GLY A 17 2.70 7.10 -8.04
C GLY A 17 4.22 7.02 -8.23
N VAL A 18 4.86 6.02 -7.62
CA VAL A 18 6.29 5.75 -7.74
C VAL A 18 6.51 4.47 -8.52
N GLY A 19 7.49 4.45 -9.40
CA GLY A 19 7.82 3.32 -10.26
C GLY A 19 7.13 3.38 -11.63
N GLY A 20 7.30 2.33 -12.44
CA GLY A 20 6.69 2.23 -13.77
C GLY A 20 7.14 3.28 -14.79
N GLY A 21 8.28 3.93 -14.60
CA GLY A 21 8.80 4.96 -15.49
C GLY A 21 8.17 6.35 -15.35
N ILE A 22 7.15 6.51 -14.51
CA ILE A 22 6.44 7.80 -14.33
C ILE A 22 7.24 8.75 -13.43
N ARG A 23 7.80 8.23 -12.33
CA ARG A 23 8.65 8.98 -11.39
C ARG A 23 9.76 8.06 -10.90
N PRO A 24 10.96 8.20 -11.44
CA PRO A 24 12.09 7.38 -11.02
C PRO A 24 12.47 7.75 -9.59
N LEU A 25 12.29 6.82 -8.68
CA LEU A 25 12.77 6.90 -7.32
C LEU A 25 13.70 5.71 -7.08
N PRO A 26 15.01 5.87 -7.31
CA PRO A 26 15.96 4.80 -7.09
C PRO A 26 15.95 4.36 -5.63
N MET A 27 15.67 3.08 -5.38
CA MET A 27 15.59 2.55 -4.00
C MET A 27 16.91 2.68 -3.26
N ARG A 28 18.05 2.63 -3.98
CA ARG A 28 19.38 2.89 -3.43
C ARG A 28 19.54 4.29 -2.82
N ASP A 29 18.79 5.28 -3.34
CA ASP A 29 18.83 6.67 -2.87
C ASP A 29 17.74 6.91 -1.81
N LEU A 30 16.63 6.19 -1.91
CA LEU A 30 15.51 6.28 -0.96
C LEU A 30 15.90 5.74 0.42
N THR A 31 16.56 4.57 0.48
CA THR A 31 16.94 3.93 1.75
C THR A 31 17.76 4.88 2.64
N PRO A 32 18.91 5.44 2.22
CA PRO A 32 19.68 6.35 3.06
C PRO A 32 18.93 7.66 3.37
N ALA A 33 18.03 8.10 2.51
CA ALA A 33 17.18 9.28 2.77
C ALA A 33 16.23 9.03 3.94
N LEU A 34 15.60 7.86 3.99
CA LEU A 34 14.67 7.49 5.06
C LEU A 34 15.41 7.20 6.38
N GLU A 35 16.58 6.58 6.31
CA GLU A 35 17.45 6.43 7.48
C GLU A 35 17.88 7.79 8.05
N GLY A 36 18.16 8.75 7.17
CA GLY A 36 18.52 10.13 7.55
C GLY A 36 17.44 10.88 8.32
N ILE A 37 16.16 10.52 8.20
CA ILE A 37 15.06 11.06 9.01
C ILE A 37 14.75 10.22 10.26
N GLY A 38 15.61 9.24 10.57
CA GLY A 38 15.58 8.45 11.80
C GLY A 38 14.78 7.17 11.73
N LEU A 39 14.39 6.69 10.53
CA LEU A 39 13.83 5.36 10.37
C LEU A 39 14.95 4.31 10.50
N LYS A 40 14.62 3.14 11.05
CA LYS A 40 15.58 2.05 11.30
C LYS A 40 15.22 0.82 10.46
N ASP A 41 16.22 -0.01 10.20
CA ASP A 41 16.06 -1.29 9.48
C ASP A 41 15.27 -1.11 8.17
N VAL A 42 15.61 -0.07 7.41
CA VAL A 42 14.90 0.29 6.18
C VAL A 42 15.19 -0.72 5.09
N ARG A 43 14.17 -1.37 4.60
CA ARG A 43 14.20 -2.36 3.51
C ARG A 43 13.19 -2.00 2.45
N THR A 44 13.56 -2.12 1.20
CA THR A 44 12.69 -1.83 0.05
C THR A 44 12.37 -3.10 -0.72
N TYR A 45 11.20 -3.16 -1.32
CA TYR A 45 10.79 -4.26 -2.19
C TYR A 45 10.38 -3.70 -3.55
N ILE A 46 11.09 -4.12 -4.59
CA ILE A 46 10.98 -3.67 -5.99
C ILE A 46 10.96 -2.13 -6.13
N GLN A 47 11.01 -1.61 -7.37
CA GLN A 47 11.05 -0.17 -7.63
C GLN A 47 9.67 0.50 -7.71
N SER A 48 8.74 0.08 -6.84
CA SER A 48 7.36 0.58 -6.84
C SER A 48 6.93 1.21 -5.51
N GLY A 49 7.90 1.71 -4.74
CA GLY A 49 7.60 2.46 -3.53
C GLY A 49 7.08 1.62 -2.37
N ASN A 50 7.63 0.43 -2.16
CA ASN A 50 7.32 -0.42 -1.02
C ASN A 50 8.48 -0.43 -0.04
N VAL A 51 8.24 0.01 1.19
CA VAL A 51 9.27 0.14 2.22
C VAL A 51 8.82 -0.50 3.52
N VAL A 52 9.68 -1.31 4.12
CA VAL A 52 9.51 -1.85 5.48
C VAL A 52 10.58 -1.23 6.37
N PHE A 53 10.22 -0.80 7.58
CA PHE A 53 11.14 -0.15 8.50
C PHE A 53 10.64 -0.24 9.94
N SER A 54 11.51 0.12 10.89
CA SER A 54 11.22 0.18 12.32
C SER A 54 11.17 1.63 12.81
N SER A 55 10.17 1.96 13.63
CA SER A 55 10.06 3.28 14.27
C SER A 55 9.18 3.22 15.51
N ALA A 56 9.40 4.17 16.43
CA ALA A 56 8.54 4.39 17.59
C ALA A 56 7.48 5.50 17.37
N LYS A 57 7.47 6.12 16.19
CA LYS A 57 6.54 7.20 15.83
C LYS A 57 5.19 6.64 15.39
N SER A 58 4.15 7.47 15.41
CA SER A 58 2.82 7.11 14.91
C SER A 58 2.76 7.08 13.37
N ALA A 59 1.80 6.32 12.81
CA ALA A 59 1.58 6.21 11.36
C ALA A 59 1.41 7.57 10.68
N THR A 60 0.60 8.46 11.24
CA THR A 60 0.35 9.80 10.70
C THR A 60 1.62 10.65 10.65
N ARG A 61 2.43 10.60 11.71
CA ARG A 61 3.70 11.32 11.76
C ARG A 61 4.70 10.76 10.75
N LEU A 62 4.78 9.44 10.64
CA LEU A 62 5.65 8.75 9.69
C LEU A 62 5.29 9.10 8.24
N ALA A 63 4.00 9.06 7.88
CA ALA A 63 3.55 9.43 6.55
C ALA A 63 4.01 10.85 6.18
N GLY A 64 3.75 11.84 7.03
CA GLY A 64 4.15 13.22 6.77
C GLY A 64 5.67 13.44 6.72
N GLU A 65 6.45 12.74 7.55
CA GLU A 65 7.92 12.84 7.50
C GLU A 65 8.50 12.21 6.24
N ILE A 66 7.95 11.07 5.79
CA ILE A 66 8.36 10.41 4.55
C ILE A 66 8.01 11.28 3.33
N GLU A 67 6.80 11.83 3.27
CA GLU A 67 6.37 12.72 2.20
C GLU A 67 7.27 13.94 2.07
N ARG A 68 7.56 14.62 3.18
CA ARG A 68 8.49 15.77 3.20
C ARG A 68 9.91 15.38 2.80
N CYS A 69 10.37 14.21 3.20
CA CYS A 69 11.68 13.70 2.80
C CYS A 69 11.78 13.50 1.29
N ILE A 70 10.74 12.90 0.70
CA ILE A 70 10.68 12.66 -0.75
C ILE A 70 10.59 13.97 -1.51
N ASP A 71 9.71 14.87 -1.10
CA ASP A 71 9.55 16.18 -1.73
C ASP A 71 10.86 16.98 -1.72
N LYS A 72 11.50 17.08 -0.55
CA LYS A 72 12.76 17.82 -0.39
C LYS A 72 13.92 17.20 -1.18
N LYS A 73 14.04 15.87 -1.18
CA LYS A 73 15.22 15.18 -1.74
C LYS A 73 15.07 14.82 -3.21
N PHE A 74 13.87 14.52 -3.67
CA PHE A 74 13.62 14.05 -5.03
C PHE A 74 12.76 15.01 -5.87
N GLY A 75 12.24 16.08 -5.25
CA GLY A 75 11.56 17.17 -5.96
C GLY A 75 10.15 16.85 -6.43
N PHE A 76 9.48 15.85 -5.82
CA PHE A 76 8.09 15.55 -6.12
C PHE A 76 7.33 15.08 -4.87
N HIS A 77 6.03 15.34 -4.84
CA HIS A 77 5.14 14.84 -3.80
C HIS A 77 4.69 13.42 -4.10
N SER A 78 4.74 12.54 -3.10
CA SER A 78 4.19 11.19 -3.15
C SER A 78 3.37 10.93 -1.88
N THR A 79 2.05 10.84 -2.03
CA THR A 79 1.18 10.44 -0.92
C THR A 79 1.61 9.08 -0.38
N THR A 80 1.81 9.01 0.93
CA THR A 80 2.37 7.84 1.59
C THR A 80 1.35 7.20 2.52
N PHE A 81 1.05 5.93 2.29
CA PHE A 81 0.19 5.11 3.14
C PHE A 81 1.07 4.33 4.10
N VAL A 82 0.91 4.56 5.40
CA VAL A 82 1.69 3.87 6.44
C VAL A 82 0.79 2.90 7.20
N LEU A 83 1.17 1.63 7.19
CA LEU A 83 0.49 0.52 7.85
C LEU A 83 1.41 -0.10 8.89
N SER A 84 0.87 -0.51 10.03
CA SER A 84 1.60 -1.42 10.92
C SER A 84 1.68 -2.83 10.29
N ALA A 85 2.68 -3.61 10.67
CA ALA A 85 2.78 -5.01 10.27
C ALA A 85 1.50 -5.81 10.63
N GLY A 86 0.87 -5.47 11.76
CA GLY A 86 -0.41 -6.06 12.18
C GLY A 86 -1.56 -5.71 11.25
N GLU A 87 -1.64 -4.48 10.75
CA GLU A 87 -2.67 -4.08 9.78
C GLU A 87 -2.49 -4.78 8.44
N LEU A 88 -1.26 -4.91 7.95
CA LEU A 88 -0.99 -5.65 6.72
C LEU A 88 -1.35 -7.15 6.88
N ARG A 89 -1.00 -7.77 8.02
CA ARG A 89 -1.41 -9.17 8.31
C ARG A 89 -2.92 -9.34 8.33
N ARG A 90 -3.66 -8.43 8.96
CA ARG A 90 -5.13 -8.47 8.97
C ARG A 90 -5.72 -8.30 7.58
N ALA A 91 -5.18 -7.39 6.77
CA ALA A 91 -5.59 -7.23 5.38
C ALA A 91 -5.38 -8.51 4.56
N ALA A 92 -4.24 -9.17 4.74
CA ALA A 92 -3.95 -10.42 4.06
C ALA A 92 -4.86 -11.57 4.55
N ALA A 93 -5.05 -11.71 5.85
CA ALA A 93 -5.92 -12.74 6.43
C ALA A 93 -7.40 -12.57 6.04
N GLY A 94 -7.82 -11.33 5.74
CA GLY A 94 -9.17 -11.01 5.28
C GLY A 94 -9.40 -11.21 3.78
N ASN A 95 -8.45 -11.77 3.03
CA ASN A 95 -8.58 -12.01 1.60
C ASN A 95 -9.79 -12.93 1.29
N PRO A 96 -10.83 -12.43 0.56
CA PRO A 96 -12.01 -13.22 0.22
C PRO A 96 -11.83 -14.06 -1.05
N PHE A 97 -10.65 -14.01 -1.71
CA PHE A 97 -10.36 -14.64 -2.98
C PHE A 97 -9.17 -15.61 -2.87
N PRO A 98 -9.30 -16.77 -2.21
CA PRO A 98 -8.19 -17.70 -1.99
C PRO A 98 -7.61 -18.28 -3.29
N GLN A 99 -8.35 -18.28 -4.39
CA GLN A 99 -7.86 -18.67 -5.71
C GLN A 99 -6.70 -17.79 -6.22
N ALA A 100 -6.53 -16.59 -5.69
CA ALA A 100 -5.42 -15.71 -6.02
C ALA A 100 -4.05 -16.26 -5.54
N ASP A 101 -4.01 -17.22 -4.63
CA ASP A 101 -2.76 -17.86 -4.20
C ASP A 101 -2.09 -18.61 -5.36
N GLN A 102 -2.87 -19.15 -6.30
CA GLN A 102 -2.38 -19.80 -7.51
C GLN A 102 -1.97 -18.82 -8.62
N ALA A 103 -2.54 -17.60 -8.61
CA ALA A 103 -2.31 -16.56 -9.61
C ALA A 103 -2.25 -15.15 -8.94
N PRO A 104 -1.16 -14.82 -8.21
CA PRO A 104 -1.11 -13.63 -7.38
C PRO A 104 -1.26 -12.29 -8.11
N GLN A 105 -1.04 -12.28 -9.42
CA GLN A 105 -1.24 -11.10 -10.27
C GLN A 105 -2.72 -10.73 -10.48
N THR A 106 -3.65 -11.63 -10.18
CA THR A 106 -5.09 -11.45 -10.40
C THR A 106 -5.79 -10.70 -9.28
N LEU A 107 -5.19 -10.62 -8.09
CA LEU A 107 -5.75 -9.93 -6.94
C LEU A 107 -4.94 -8.67 -6.62
N HIS A 108 -5.66 -7.56 -6.43
CA HIS A 108 -5.10 -6.31 -5.96
C HIS A 108 -5.84 -5.85 -4.70
N LEU A 109 -5.07 -5.43 -3.71
CA LEU A 109 -5.57 -4.78 -2.50
C LEU A 109 -5.38 -3.28 -2.66
N PHE A 110 -6.48 -2.53 -2.65
CA PHE A 110 -6.46 -1.07 -2.55
C PHE A 110 -6.56 -0.70 -1.07
N PHE A 111 -5.49 -0.15 -0.53
CA PHE A 111 -5.47 0.37 0.83
C PHE A 111 -6.11 1.75 0.83
N LEU A 112 -7.09 1.96 1.70
CA LEU A 112 -7.90 3.18 1.74
C LEU A 112 -7.33 4.17 2.76
N ALA A 113 -7.25 5.45 2.39
CA ALA A 113 -6.84 6.51 3.33
C ALA A 113 -7.85 6.69 4.48
N LYS A 114 -9.13 6.42 4.21
CA LYS A 114 -10.25 6.45 5.16
C LYS A 114 -11.38 5.53 4.66
N PRO A 115 -12.34 5.17 5.51
CA PRO A 115 -13.48 4.36 5.06
C PRO A 115 -14.25 5.02 3.91
N ALA A 116 -14.50 4.27 2.85
CA ALA A 116 -15.18 4.75 1.64
C ALA A 116 -16.71 4.72 1.83
N LYS A 117 -17.25 5.58 2.70
CA LYS A 117 -18.68 5.59 3.07
C LYS A 117 -19.61 5.98 1.90
N ALA A 118 -19.10 6.71 0.91
CA ALA A 118 -19.86 7.15 -0.27
C ALA A 118 -19.45 6.37 -1.53
N ALA A 119 -18.94 5.15 -1.39
CA ALA A 119 -18.55 4.31 -2.52
C ALA A 119 -19.75 3.99 -3.43
N GLN A 120 -19.54 4.13 -4.74
CA GLN A 120 -20.58 3.91 -5.75
C GLN A 120 -20.60 2.44 -6.19
N LEU A 121 -21.04 1.55 -5.31
CA LEU A 121 -21.00 0.09 -5.52
C LEU A 121 -21.83 -0.37 -6.71
N ASP A 122 -23.00 0.25 -6.96
CA ASP A 122 -23.85 -0.08 -8.10
C ASP A 122 -23.14 0.25 -9.41
N ALA A 123 -22.52 1.42 -9.51
CA ALA A 123 -21.73 1.80 -10.68
C ALA A 123 -20.52 0.87 -10.88
N MET A 124 -19.90 0.37 -9.81
CA MET A 124 -18.83 -0.63 -9.89
C MET A 124 -19.35 -1.95 -10.46
N ASN A 125 -20.54 -2.39 -10.01
CA ASN A 125 -21.16 -3.61 -10.49
C ASN A 125 -21.59 -3.53 -11.97
N GLU A 126 -21.98 -2.35 -12.44
CA GLU A 126 -22.34 -2.11 -13.83
C GLU A 126 -21.14 -2.20 -14.79
N ILE A 127 -19.96 -1.71 -14.36
CA ILE A 127 -18.80 -1.62 -15.24
C ILE A 127 -17.83 -2.80 -15.13
N LYS A 128 -17.90 -3.61 -14.07
CA LYS A 128 -17.06 -4.79 -13.94
C LYS A 128 -17.43 -5.85 -14.99
N THR A 129 -16.45 -6.65 -15.39
CA THR A 129 -16.72 -7.82 -16.22
C THR A 129 -17.38 -8.94 -15.39
N LYS A 130 -17.87 -9.99 -16.07
CA LYS A 130 -18.49 -11.14 -15.39
C LYS A 130 -17.49 -11.91 -14.51
N SER A 131 -16.24 -11.93 -14.91
CA SER A 131 -15.14 -12.63 -14.20
C SER A 131 -14.59 -11.81 -13.03
N GLU A 132 -14.71 -10.49 -13.07
CA GLU A 132 -14.24 -9.60 -12.00
C GLU A 132 -15.12 -9.68 -10.75
N GLN A 133 -14.48 -9.66 -9.59
CA GLN A 133 -15.13 -9.66 -8.28
C GLN A 133 -14.46 -8.66 -7.36
N PHE A 134 -15.20 -8.08 -6.45
CA PHE A 134 -14.65 -7.19 -5.43
C PHE A 134 -15.36 -7.30 -4.09
N VAL A 135 -14.64 -6.97 -3.03
CA VAL A 135 -15.18 -6.82 -1.68
C VAL A 135 -14.61 -5.54 -1.08
N LEU A 136 -15.48 -4.68 -0.56
CA LEU A 136 -15.10 -3.46 0.14
C LEU A 136 -15.23 -3.65 1.66
N THR A 137 -14.15 -3.37 2.37
CA THR A 137 -14.12 -3.25 3.83
C THR A 137 -13.83 -1.80 4.25
N SER A 138 -13.78 -1.53 5.55
CA SER A 138 -13.43 -0.18 6.04
C SER A 138 -12.00 0.27 5.73
N LYS A 139 -11.10 -0.67 5.44
CA LYS A 139 -9.66 -0.42 5.26
C LYS A 139 -9.12 -0.80 3.89
N VAL A 140 -9.75 -1.78 3.24
CA VAL A 140 -9.25 -2.39 2.00
C VAL A 140 -10.41 -2.64 1.03
N PHE A 141 -10.16 -2.30 -0.21
CA PHE A 141 -10.96 -2.77 -1.33
C PHE A 141 -10.19 -3.89 -2.03
N TYR A 142 -10.69 -5.12 -1.92
CA TYR A 142 -10.14 -6.30 -2.57
C TYR A 142 -10.72 -6.40 -3.97
N PHE A 143 -9.88 -6.45 -4.98
CA PHE A 143 -10.31 -6.52 -6.37
C PHE A 143 -9.64 -7.69 -7.09
N TYR A 144 -10.45 -8.67 -7.47
CA TYR A 144 -10.04 -9.86 -8.22
C TYR A 144 -10.35 -9.66 -9.70
N ALA A 145 -9.33 -9.65 -10.55
CA ALA A 145 -9.39 -9.42 -12.00
C ALA A 145 -8.60 -10.53 -12.72
N PRO A 146 -9.21 -11.72 -12.94
CA PRO A 146 -8.52 -12.86 -13.51
C PRO A 146 -8.05 -12.64 -14.96
N ASP A 147 -8.76 -11.81 -15.73
CA ASP A 147 -8.42 -11.52 -17.12
C ASP A 147 -7.35 -10.42 -17.26
N GLY A 148 -6.97 -9.76 -16.18
CA GLY A 148 -5.90 -8.77 -16.13
C GLY A 148 -6.32 -7.42 -15.55
N PHE A 149 -5.57 -6.98 -14.55
CA PHE A 149 -5.78 -5.69 -13.87
C PHE A 149 -5.62 -4.50 -14.82
N GLY A 150 -4.60 -4.53 -15.68
CA GLY A 150 -4.24 -3.40 -16.56
C GLY A 150 -5.27 -3.07 -17.65
N ILE A 151 -6.15 -4.02 -17.99
CA ILE A 151 -7.21 -3.85 -18.99
C ILE A 151 -8.59 -3.60 -18.35
N SER A 152 -8.69 -3.70 -17.04
CA SER A 152 -9.95 -3.55 -16.30
C SER A 152 -10.45 -2.12 -16.29
N LYS A 153 -11.68 -1.92 -16.76
CA LYS A 153 -12.38 -0.62 -16.67
C LYS A 153 -12.68 -0.26 -15.20
N LEU A 154 -12.97 -1.26 -14.38
CA LEU A 154 -13.22 -1.06 -12.95
C LEU A 154 -11.94 -0.64 -12.24
N ALA A 155 -10.82 -1.32 -12.48
CA ALA A 155 -9.53 -0.93 -11.90
C ALA A 155 -9.18 0.54 -12.20
N ALA A 156 -9.35 0.96 -13.46
CA ALA A 156 -9.06 2.32 -13.89
C ALA A 156 -9.93 3.40 -13.22
N LYS A 157 -11.12 3.04 -12.75
CA LYS A 157 -12.09 3.97 -12.13
C LYS A 157 -12.27 3.74 -10.62
N ALA A 158 -11.61 2.74 -10.05
CA ALA A 158 -11.85 2.29 -8.68
C ALA A 158 -11.70 3.41 -7.66
N GLU A 159 -10.63 4.18 -7.67
CA GLU A 159 -10.42 5.28 -6.73
C GLU A 159 -11.51 6.35 -6.82
N ARG A 160 -11.88 6.74 -8.03
CA ARG A 160 -12.96 7.72 -8.24
C ARG A 160 -14.30 7.21 -7.71
N LEU A 161 -14.62 5.94 -7.94
CA LEU A 161 -15.86 5.32 -7.49
C LEU A 161 -15.89 5.04 -5.99
N LEU A 162 -14.72 4.79 -5.39
CA LEU A 162 -14.54 4.70 -3.93
C LEU A 162 -14.68 6.06 -3.24
N GLY A 163 -14.31 7.15 -3.93
CA GLY A 163 -14.40 8.51 -3.41
C GLY A 163 -13.41 8.83 -2.29
N VAL A 164 -12.33 8.05 -2.19
CA VAL A 164 -11.24 8.24 -1.23
C VAL A 164 -9.90 7.92 -1.87
N ASP A 165 -8.84 8.55 -1.38
CA ASP A 165 -7.48 8.24 -1.83
C ASP A 165 -7.13 6.79 -1.51
N THR A 166 -6.48 6.14 -2.47
CA THR A 166 -6.07 4.74 -2.37
C THR A 166 -4.66 4.53 -2.89
N THR A 167 -4.05 3.41 -2.52
CA THR A 167 -2.88 2.87 -3.20
C THR A 167 -3.04 1.36 -3.36
N ALA A 168 -2.78 0.84 -4.55
CA ALA A 168 -2.99 -0.58 -4.85
C ALA A 168 -1.68 -1.37 -4.86
N ARG A 169 -1.74 -2.60 -4.36
CA ARG A 169 -0.65 -3.58 -4.46
C ARG A 169 -1.23 -4.94 -4.85
N ASN A 170 -0.57 -5.64 -5.77
CA ASN A 170 -0.98 -6.99 -6.10
C ASN A 170 -0.65 -7.98 -4.97
N TRP A 171 -1.30 -9.14 -4.99
CA TRP A 171 -1.20 -10.14 -3.94
C TRP A 171 0.23 -10.67 -3.72
N ARG A 172 1.03 -10.77 -4.79
CA ARG A 172 2.45 -11.14 -4.68
C ARG A 172 3.25 -10.12 -3.87
N THR A 173 3.04 -8.83 -4.14
CA THR A 173 3.70 -7.74 -3.38
C THR A 173 3.29 -7.76 -1.92
N VAL A 174 2.01 -7.97 -1.62
CA VAL A 174 1.52 -8.10 -0.24
C VAL A 174 2.21 -9.25 0.48
N GLY A 175 2.32 -10.42 -0.15
CA GLY A 175 3.03 -11.57 0.41
C GLY A 175 4.50 -11.29 0.71
N ASN A 176 5.21 -10.65 -0.21
CA ASN A 176 6.63 -10.31 0.01
C ASN A 176 6.82 -9.26 1.11
N LEU A 177 5.92 -8.27 1.21
CA LEU A 177 5.96 -7.29 2.31
C LEU A 177 5.71 -7.94 3.67
N LEU A 178 4.83 -8.94 3.74
CA LEU A 178 4.60 -9.71 4.95
C LEU A 178 5.85 -10.50 5.37
N GLU A 179 6.55 -11.11 4.42
CA GLU A 179 7.81 -11.81 4.71
C GLU A 179 8.88 -10.83 5.23
N LEU A 180 9.06 -9.68 4.57
CA LEU A 180 9.98 -8.65 5.03
C LEU A 180 9.63 -8.09 6.43
N ALA A 181 8.35 -8.07 6.79
CA ALA A 181 7.89 -7.54 8.06
C ALA A 181 7.96 -8.55 9.22
N LYS A 182 8.34 -9.80 8.98
CA LYS A 182 8.50 -10.86 10.00
C LYS A 182 9.80 -10.77 10.79
N GLU A 183 10.83 -10.17 10.23
CA GLU A 183 12.18 -10.09 10.79
C GLU A 183 12.36 -8.98 11.82
#